data_6ea3c3e04812906f6dab18829f238e78
#
_entry.id   6ea3c3e04812906f6dab18829f238e78
#
_cell.length_a   1.000
_cell.length_b   1.000
_cell.length_c   1.000
_cell.angle_alpha   90.00
_cell.angle_beta   90.00
_cell.angle_gamma   90.00
#
_symmetry.space_group_name_H-M   'P 1'
#
loop_
_entity.id
_entity.type
_entity.pdbx_description
1 polymer ?
#
loop_
_entity_poly.entity_id
_entity_poly.type
_entity_poly.pdbx_seq_one_letter_code
_entity_poly.pdbx_strand_id
1 'polypeptide(L)'
;ALYCAGADPTQVAEAVLNAAEGGFHENRLSEDFGYQKAIWLLVQMGIAAQSGNFHEHMEKCGIHLSPNASVQELNARLAQAVIRSNWEQGVKSDIAEFAKSALQNAVLSAVDMERGQIELPGMPTRQDISIFNNFGSRENFAELNRRFASEFMARGIESYLAKIAPNLLGKN
;
A
#
# COMPACT_ATOMS: atom_id res chain seq x y z
N ALA A 1 2.76 -21.42 -9.59
CA ALA A 1 2.45 -22.16 -10.85
C ALA A 1 3.69 -22.37 -11.73
N LEU A 2 4.65 -21.44 -11.79
CA LEU A 2 5.90 -21.57 -12.58
C LEU A 2 6.84 -22.66 -12.02
N TYR A 3 6.78 -22.97 -10.74
CA TYR A 3 7.59 -24.04 -10.11
C TYR A 3 7.24 -25.45 -10.59
N CYS A 4 6.05 -25.65 -11.14
CA CYS A 4 5.61 -26.97 -11.61
C CYS A 4 6.07 -27.32 -13.03
N ALA A 5 6.69 -26.38 -13.77
CA ALA A 5 7.04 -26.56 -15.18
C ALA A 5 8.53 -26.90 -15.45
N GLY A 6 9.33 -27.16 -14.41
CA GLY A 6 10.76 -27.50 -14.56
C GLY A 6 11.64 -26.34 -15.05
N ALA A 7 11.20 -25.09 -14.88
CA ALA A 7 11.99 -23.92 -15.22
C ALA A 7 13.19 -23.79 -14.25
N ASP A 8 14.37 -23.47 -14.79
CA ASP A 8 15.57 -23.19 -14.02
C ASP A 8 15.31 -22.01 -13.07
N PRO A 9 15.60 -22.13 -11.76
CA PRO A 9 15.47 -21.04 -10.79
C PRO A 9 16.14 -19.74 -11.23
N THR A 10 17.25 -19.82 -11.96
CA THR A 10 17.98 -18.66 -12.50
C THR A 10 17.16 -17.93 -13.55
N GLN A 11 16.53 -18.67 -14.46
CA GLN A 11 15.65 -18.10 -15.50
C GLN A 11 14.41 -17.44 -14.89
N VAL A 12 13.86 -18.04 -13.83
CA VAL A 12 12.74 -17.45 -13.08
C VAL A 12 13.18 -16.15 -12.40
N ALA A 13 14.35 -16.12 -11.77
CA ALA A 13 14.88 -14.94 -11.11
C ALA A 13 15.17 -13.81 -12.13
N GLU A 14 15.78 -14.12 -13.25
CA GLU A 14 16.00 -13.16 -14.35
C GLU A 14 14.70 -12.62 -14.93
N ALA A 15 13.69 -13.47 -15.13
CA ALA A 15 12.38 -13.04 -15.59
C ALA A 15 11.69 -12.10 -14.59
N VAL A 16 11.81 -12.36 -13.28
CA VAL A 16 11.28 -11.49 -12.23
C VAL A 16 12.01 -10.15 -12.19
N LEU A 17 13.34 -10.14 -12.31
CA LEU A 17 14.13 -8.90 -12.35
C LEU A 17 13.79 -8.05 -13.57
N ASN A 18 13.77 -8.65 -14.74
CA ASN A 18 13.38 -7.98 -16.00
C ASN A 18 11.93 -7.48 -15.94
N ALA A 19 11.05 -8.24 -15.26
CA ALA A 19 9.67 -7.84 -15.03
C ALA A 19 9.58 -6.62 -14.12
N ALA A 20 10.37 -6.59 -13.06
CA ALA A 20 10.41 -5.45 -12.14
C ALA A 20 10.97 -4.20 -12.85
N GLU A 21 12.06 -4.34 -13.60
CA GLU A 21 12.64 -3.25 -14.38
C GLU A 21 11.68 -2.71 -15.46
N GLY A 22 11.09 -3.59 -16.27
CA GLY A 22 10.16 -3.20 -17.34
C GLY A 22 8.85 -2.62 -16.82
N GLY A 23 8.26 -3.25 -15.80
CA GLY A 23 6.97 -2.82 -15.23
C GLY A 23 7.02 -1.44 -14.57
N PHE A 24 8.17 -1.05 -13.99
CA PHE A 24 8.33 0.24 -13.32
C PHE A 24 8.95 1.32 -14.22
N HIS A 25 9.75 0.94 -15.22
CA HIS A 25 10.36 1.90 -16.16
C HIS A 25 9.36 2.47 -17.17
N GLU A 26 8.46 1.64 -17.69
CA GLU A 26 7.44 2.07 -18.64
C GLU A 26 6.36 2.99 -18.06
N ASN A 27 6.16 2.95 -16.74
CA ASN A 27 4.99 3.59 -16.12
C ASN A 27 5.29 4.90 -15.38
N ARG A 28 6.49 5.46 -15.44
CA ARG A 28 6.82 6.80 -14.88
C ARG A 28 6.16 7.05 -13.51
N LEU A 29 6.55 6.25 -12.49
CA LEU A 29 5.97 6.32 -11.14
C LEU A 29 5.82 7.74 -10.59
N SER A 30 6.81 8.59 -10.91
CA SER A 30 6.82 9.99 -10.47
C SER A 30 5.77 10.86 -11.14
N GLU A 31 5.13 10.39 -12.22
CA GLU A 31 4.08 11.13 -12.94
C GLU A 31 2.66 10.58 -12.61
N ASP A 32 2.57 9.45 -11.89
CA ASP A 32 1.28 8.88 -11.50
C ASP A 32 0.72 9.57 -10.26
N PHE A 33 -0.41 10.27 -10.42
CA PHE A 33 -1.03 11.05 -9.35
C PHE A 33 -1.54 10.19 -8.19
N GLY A 34 -1.98 8.95 -8.47
CA GLY A 34 -2.42 8.02 -7.43
C GLY A 34 -1.25 7.55 -6.58
N TYR A 35 -0.12 7.20 -7.22
CA TYR A 35 1.11 6.85 -6.50
C TYR A 35 1.63 8.02 -5.65
N GLN A 36 1.73 9.22 -6.25
CA GLN A 36 2.12 10.43 -5.52
C GLN A 36 1.20 10.68 -4.32
N LYS A 37 -0.12 10.53 -4.52
CA LYS A 37 -1.10 10.70 -3.44
C LYS A 37 -0.93 9.67 -2.33
N ALA A 38 -0.66 8.40 -2.67
CA ALA A 38 -0.42 7.36 -1.69
C ALA A 38 0.82 7.66 -0.83
N ILE A 39 1.94 8.04 -1.46
CA ILE A 39 3.17 8.44 -0.76
C ILE A 39 2.92 9.66 0.13
N TRP A 40 2.24 10.68 -0.39
CA TRP A 40 1.89 11.86 0.38
C TRP A 40 1.04 11.51 1.61
N LEU A 41 0.04 10.63 1.45
CA LEU A 41 -0.81 10.17 2.56
C LEU A 41 -0.02 9.41 3.62
N LEU A 42 0.93 8.56 3.24
CA LEU A 42 1.83 7.88 4.18
C LEU A 42 2.61 8.88 5.03
N VAL A 43 3.18 9.91 4.39
CA VAL A 43 3.91 10.98 5.10
C VAL A 43 2.97 11.73 6.05
N GLN A 44 1.77 12.08 5.60
CA GLN A 44 0.79 12.78 6.45
C GLN A 44 0.33 11.93 7.65
N MET A 45 0.18 10.62 7.47
CA MET A 45 -0.11 9.70 8.58
C MET A 45 1.02 9.70 9.63
N GLY A 46 2.28 9.71 9.20
CA GLY A 46 3.42 9.82 10.11
C GLY A 46 3.44 11.14 10.90
N ILE A 47 3.17 12.26 10.22
CA ILE A 47 3.07 13.59 10.85
C ILE A 47 1.88 13.63 11.82
N ALA A 48 0.72 13.09 11.41
CA ALA A 48 -0.47 13.01 12.24
C ALA A 48 -0.22 12.22 13.53
N ALA A 49 0.48 11.08 13.43
CA ALA A 49 0.85 10.27 14.58
C ALA A 49 1.79 11.02 15.55
N GLN A 50 2.74 11.80 15.02
CA GLN A 50 3.63 12.62 15.85
C GLN A 50 2.93 13.79 16.53
N SER A 51 1.88 14.34 15.93
CA SER A 51 1.14 15.48 16.47
C SER A 51 0.27 15.12 17.68
N GLY A 52 0.04 13.83 17.94
CA GLY A 52 -0.86 13.34 18.99
C GLY A 52 -2.35 13.59 18.72
N ASN A 53 -2.69 14.20 17.58
CA ASN A 53 -4.07 14.44 17.14
C ASN A 53 -4.28 13.94 15.70
N PHE A 54 -4.22 12.62 15.56
CA PHE A 54 -4.29 11.94 14.26
C PHE A 54 -5.55 12.32 13.47
N HIS A 55 -6.71 12.32 14.13
CA HIS A 55 -7.99 12.62 13.49
C HIS A 55 -8.01 14.04 12.88
N GLU A 56 -7.70 15.06 13.67
CA GLU A 56 -7.71 16.45 13.22
C GLU A 56 -6.72 16.69 12.06
N HIS A 57 -5.55 16.07 12.13
CA HIS A 57 -4.55 16.20 11.08
C HIS A 57 -5.04 15.59 9.77
N MET A 58 -5.64 14.40 9.80
CA MET A 58 -6.19 13.75 8.62
C MET A 58 -7.34 14.54 8.00
N GLU A 59 -8.20 15.16 8.83
CA GLU A 59 -9.24 16.10 8.36
C GLU A 59 -8.64 17.28 7.58
N LYS A 60 -7.58 17.90 8.10
CA LYS A 60 -6.85 18.99 7.40
C LYS A 60 -6.23 18.53 6.08
N CYS A 61 -5.93 17.23 5.94
CA CYS A 61 -5.45 16.61 4.70
C CYS A 61 -6.57 16.26 3.71
N GLY A 62 -7.83 16.57 4.03
CA GLY A 62 -8.99 16.25 3.21
C GLY A 62 -9.47 14.80 3.32
N ILE A 63 -9.04 14.10 4.37
CA ILE A 63 -9.52 12.76 4.72
C ILE A 63 -10.59 12.90 5.81
N HIS A 64 -11.83 13.09 5.37
CA HIS A 64 -12.97 13.31 6.26
C HIS A 64 -13.37 12.03 6.97
N LEU A 65 -13.27 12.04 8.30
CA LEU A 65 -13.50 10.90 9.17
C LEU A 65 -14.65 11.19 10.13
N SER A 66 -15.43 10.16 10.50
CA SER A 66 -16.42 10.30 11.55
C SER A 66 -15.75 10.54 12.92
N PRO A 67 -16.45 11.14 13.90
CA PRO A 67 -15.88 11.41 15.22
C PRO A 67 -15.32 10.16 15.94
N ASN A 68 -15.90 9.00 15.65
CA ASN A 68 -15.47 7.69 16.16
C ASN A 68 -15.01 6.80 15.02
N ALA A 69 -14.19 7.35 14.11
CA ALA A 69 -13.74 6.65 12.93
C ALA A 69 -13.04 5.33 13.29
N SER A 70 -13.39 4.29 12.54
CA SER A 70 -12.71 3.01 12.61
C SER A 70 -11.50 2.97 11.66
N VAL A 71 -10.61 2.01 11.89
CA VAL A 71 -9.50 1.70 10.95
C VAL A 71 -10.04 1.39 9.56
N GLN A 72 -11.18 0.70 9.46
CA GLN A 72 -11.82 0.38 8.18
C GLN A 72 -12.30 1.63 7.46
N GLU A 73 -12.89 2.59 8.18
CA GLU A 73 -13.29 3.88 7.61
C GLU A 73 -12.08 4.65 7.10
N LEU A 74 -11.03 4.78 7.92
CA LEU A 74 -9.77 5.41 7.50
C LEU A 74 -9.25 4.76 6.23
N ASN A 75 -9.15 3.43 6.21
CA ASN A 75 -8.62 2.67 5.08
C ASN A 75 -9.43 2.90 3.79
N ALA A 76 -10.76 2.94 3.90
CA ALA A 76 -11.65 3.25 2.78
C ALA A 76 -11.46 4.70 2.26
N ARG A 77 -11.32 5.68 3.16
CA ARG A 77 -11.09 7.09 2.78
C ARG A 77 -9.73 7.31 2.12
N LEU A 78 -8.68 6.66 2.63
CA LEU A 78 -7.35 6.69 2.00
C LEU A 78 -7.39 6.13 0.58
N ALA A 79 -8.02 4.96 0.39
CA ALA A 79 -8.20 4.34 -0.92
C ALA A 79 -8.96 5.26 -1.89
N GLN A 80 -10.04 5.88 -1.42
CA GLN A 80 -10.83 6.83 -2.20
C GLN A 80 -9.99 8.04 -2.65
N ALA A 81 -9.16 8.59 -1.76
CA ALA A 81 -8.32 9.73 -2.05
C ALA A 81 -7.26 9.41 -3.13
N VAL A 82 -6.67 8.21 -3.08
CA VAL A 82 -5.70 7.74 -4.10
C VAL A 82 -6.36 7.65 -5.48
N ILE A 83 -7.52 7.00 -5.58
CA ILE A 83 -8.20 6.83 -6.87
C ILE A 83 -8.74 8.15 -7.41
N ARG A 84 -9.30 9.00 -6.54
CA ARG A 84 -9.81 10.31 -6.94
C ARG A 84 -8.73 11.17 -7.57
N SER A 85 -7.50 11.15 -7.05
CA SER A 85 -6.40 11.97 -7.59
C SER A 85 -6.11 11.67 -9.06
N ASN A 86 -6.25 10.43 -9.51
CA ASN A 86 -6.11 10.06 -10.92
C ASN A 86 -7.35 10.43 -11.74
N TRP A 87 -8.55 10.23 -11.19
CA TRP A 87 -9.79 10.59 -11.92
C TRP A 87 -9.91 12.08 -12.19
N GLU A 88 -9.52 12.92 -11.26
CA GLU A 88 -9.50 14.38 -11.42
C GLU A 88 -8.57 14.82 -12.55
N GLN A 89 -7.58 14.02 -12.90
CA GLN A 89 -6.67 14.22 -14.02
C GLN A 89 -7.08 13.46 -15.30
N GLY A 90 -8.22 12.76 -15.27
CA GLY A 90 -8.71 12.00 -16.42
C GLY A 90 -7.88 10.73 -16.73
N VAL A 91 -7.03 10.28 -15.81
CA VAL A 91 -6.09 9.16 -16.00
C VAL A 91 -6.64 7.92 -15.31
N LYS A 92 -6.63 6.79 -16.03
CA LYS A 92 -6.76 5.45 -15.44
C LYS A 92 -5.39 4.81 -15.42
N SER A 93 -4.96 4.32 -14.25
CA SER A 93 -3.62 3.77 -14.07
C SER A 93 -3.67 2.52 -13.21
N ASP A 94 -3.03 1.45 -13.68
CA ASP A 94 -2.78 0.24 -12.89
C ASP A 94 -1.90 0.55 -11.68
N ILE A 95 -0.99 1.54 -11.81
CA ILE A 95 -0.09 1.98 -10.72
C ILE A 95 -0.90 2.57 -9.56
N ALA A 96 -1.91 3.39 -9.83
CA ALA A 96 -2.79 3.92 -8.80
C ALA A 96 -3.54 2.81 -8.06
N GLU A 97 -3.99 1.77 -8.78
CA GLU A 97 -4.64 0.60 -8.17
C GLU A 97 -3.66 -0.19 -7.30
N PHE A 98 -2.40 -0.36 -7.73
CA PHE A 98 -1.36 -0.99 -6.92
C PHE A 98 -1.04 -0.15 -5.68
N ALA A 99 -0.87 1.16 -5.84
CA ALA A 99 -0.60 2.08 -4.75
C ALA A 99 -1.74 2.12 -3.71
N LYS A 100 -2.99 2.13 -4.19
CA LYS A 100 -4.18 2.02 -3.34
C LYS A 100 -4.15 0.73 -2.51
N SER A 101 -3.97 -0.41 -3.18
CA SER A 101 -3.97 -1.71 -2.51
C SER A 101 -2.80 -1.85 -1.54
N ALA A 102 -1.63 -1.37 -1.92
CA ALA A 102 -0.44 -1.37 -1.07
C ALA A 102 -0.63 -0.50 0.19
N LEU A 103 -1.23 0.69 0.03
CA LEU A 103 -1.54 1.57 1.16
C LEU A 103 -2.54 0.91 2.11
N GLN A 104 -3.61 0.31 1.57
CA GLN A 104 -4.61 -0.40 2.37
C GLN A 104 -3.99 -1.55 3.18
N ASN A 105 -3.17 -2.38 2.54
CA ASN A 105 -2.52 -3.52 3.20
C ASN A 105 -1.49 -3.07 4.24
N ALA A 106 -0.73 -2.01 3.96
CA ALA A 106 0.22 -1.45 4.92
C ALA A 106 -0.49 -0.93 6.18
N VAL A 107 -1.61 -0.22 6.01
CA VAL A 107 -2.42 0.28 7.13
C VAL A 107 -2.99 -0.86 7.97
N LEU A 108 -3.57 -1.88 7.35
CA LEU A 108 -4.11 -3.05 8.07
C LEU A 108 -3.02 -3.83 8.80
N SER A 109 -1.88 -4.07 8.13
CA SER A 109 -0.74 -4.76 8.74
C SER A 109 -0.14 -3.99 9.92
N ALA A 110 -0.17 -2.66 9.86
CA ALA A 110 0.27 -1.82 10.96
C ALA A 110 -0.62 -2.02 12.19
N VAL A 111 -1.93 -2.08 12.00
CA VAL A 111 -2.90 -2.35 13.08
C VAL A 111 -2.69 -3.73 13.69
N ASP A 112 -2.44 -4.75 12.87
CA ASP A 112 -2.22 -6.12 13.35
C ASP A 112 -0.93 -6.23 14.19
N MET A 113 0.10 -5.46 13.86
CA MET A 113 1.33 -5.39 14.67
C MET A 113 1.07 -4.81 16.05
N GLU A 114 0.37 -3.70 16.13
CA GLU A 114 0.01 -3.08 17.42
C GLU A 114 -0.87 -4.01 18.25
N ARG A 115 -1.78 -4.76 17.62
CA ARG A 115 -2.60 -5.77 18.29
C ARG A 115 -1.74 -6.89 18.89
N GLY A 116 -0.81 -7.45 18.13
CA GLY A 116 0.08 -8.51 18.61
C GLY A 116 0.95 -8.09 19.81
N GLN A 117 1.17 -6.77 20.00
CA GLN A 117 1.88 -6.24 21.16
C GLN A 117 0.99 -6.01 22.39
N ILE A 118 -0.33 -5.90 22.23
CA ILE A 118 -1.25 -5.41 23.25
C ILE A 118 -2.31 -6.45 23.66
N GLU A 119 -2.48 -7.55 22.94
CA GLU A 119 -3.53 -8.55 23.26
C GLU A 119 -3.26 -9.28 24.58
N LEU A 120 -3.79 -8.70 25.67
CA LEU A 120 -4.13 -9.45 26.87
C LEU A 120 -5.51 -10.08 26.68
N PRO A 121 -5.68 -11.39 26.99
CA PRO A 121 -6.97 -12.05 26.87
C PRO A 121 -8.06 -11.31 27.64
N GLY A 122 -9.12 -10.89 26.95
CA GLY A 122 -10.27 -10.22 27.56
C GLY A 122 -10.37 -8.71 27.39
N MET A 123 -9.40 -8.05 26.74
CA MET A 123 -9.57 -6.63 26.37
C MET A 123 -10.34 -6.45 25.06
N PRO A 124 -11.29 -5.47 24.98
CA PRO A 124 -11.96 -5.16 23.74
C PRO A 124 -10.95 -4.66 22.71
N THR A 125 -10.95 -5.27 21.54
CA THR A 125 -10.10 -4.89 20.41
C THR A 125 -10.39 -3.45 20.01
N ARG A 126 -9.45 -2.52 20.25
CA ARG A 126 -9.59 -1.14 19.75
C ARG A 126 -9.56 -1.17 18.22
N GLN A 127 -10.70 -0.85 17.62
CA GLN A 127 -10.83 -0.69 16.18
C GLN A 127 -10.80 0.79 15.76
N ASP A 128 -10.58 1.70 16.71
CA ASP A 128 -10.55 3.13 16.44
C ASP A 128 -9.17 3.58 15.92
N ILE A 129 -9.15 4.71 15.24
CA ILE A 129 -7.94 5.27 14.62
C ILE A 129 -6.91 5.79 15.65
N SER A 130 -7.22 5.82 16.92
CA SER A 130 -6.28 6.26 17.97
C SER A 130 -5.05 5.35 18.09
N ILE A 131 -5.14 4.12 17.56
CA ILE A 131 -4.02 3.20 17.44
C ILE A 131 -2.85 3.82 16.65
N PHE A 132 -3.15 4.70 15.68
CA PHE A 132 -2.12 5.36 14.88
C PHE A 132 -1.34 6.45 15.62
N ASN A 133 -1.77 6.89 16.80
CA ASN A 133 -0.96 7.80 17.61
C ASN A 133 0.37 7.16 18.03
N ASN A 134 0.45 5.82 18.07
CA ASN A 134 1.68 5.09 18.38
C ASN A 134 2.65 5.01 17.18
N PHE A 135 2.19 5.33 15.96
CA PHE A 135 3.02 5.32 14.75
C PHE A 135 3.91 6.56 14.58
N GLY A 136 3.94 7.45 15.57
CA GLY A 136 4.82 8.61 15.57
C GLY A 136 6.31 8.28 15.79
N SER A 137 6.65 7.03 16.16
CA SER A 137 8.04 6.61 16.26
C SER A 137 8.66 6.41 14.88
N ARG A 138 9.98 6.65 14.78
CA ARG A 138 10.73 6.47 13.53
C ARG A 138 10.67 5.01 13.04
N GLU A 139 10.71 4.06 13.97
CA GLU A 139 10.69 2.62 13.70
C GLU A 139 9.35 2.20 13.11
N ASN A 140 8.24 2.60 13.72
CA ASN A 140 6.89 2.25 13.27
C ASN A 140 6.58 2.91 11.93
N PHE A 141 6.99 4.16 11.73
CA PHE A 141 6.85 4.85 10.46
C PHE A 141 7.68 4.18 9.35
N ALA A 142 8.92 3.79 9.65
CA ALA A 142 9.77 3.07 8.70
C ALA A 142 9.17 1.71 8.32
N GLU A 143 8.57 0.99 9.28
CA GLU A 143 7.89 -0.28 9.03
C GLU A 143 6.66 -0.11 8.13
N LEU A 144 5.82 0.90 8.39
CA LEU A 144 4.68 1.22 7.54
C LEU A 144 5.10 1.46 6.09
N ASN A 145 6.16 2.27 5.89
CA ASN A 145 6.68 2.55 4.55
C ASN A 145 7.29 1.32 3.87
N ARG A 146 8.01 0.49 4.61
CA ARG A 146 8.57 -0.76 4.08
C ARG A 146 7.47 -1.72 3.62
N ARG A 147 6.39 -1.86 4.39
CA ARG A 147 5.24 -2.68 4.01
C ARG A 147 4.55 -2.15 2.76
N PHE A 148 4.32 -0.85 2.70
CA PHE A 148 3.78 -0.22 1.50
C PHE A 148 4.66 -0.52 0.28
N ALA A 149 5.96 -0.30 0.38
CA ALA A 149 6.88 -0.54 -0.73
C ALA A 149 6.89 -2.02 -1.16
N SER A 150 6.92 -2.96 -0.22
CA SER A 150 6.90 -4.40 -0.50
C SER A 150 5.61 -4.82 -1.21
N GLU A 151 4.45 -4.38 -0.73
CA GLU A 151 3.15 -4.68 -1.33
C GLU A 151 3.00 -4.05 -2.71
N PHE A 152 3.46 -2.82 -2.88
CA PHE A 152 3.44 -2.13 -4.16
C PHE A 152 4.29 -2.87 -5.20
N MET A 153 5.52 -3.23 -4.84
CA MET A 153 6.42 -4.00 -5.71
C MET A 153 5.85 -5.38 -6.07
N ALA A 154 5.32 -6.10 -5.08
CA ALA A 154 4.72 -7.41 -5.31
C ALA A 154 3.58 -7.34 -6.34
N ARG A 155 2.69 -6.35 -6.22
CA ARG A 155 1.59 -6.15 -7.16
C ARG A 155 2.05 -5.77 -8.56
N GLY A 156 3.07 -4.94 -8.68
CA GLY A 156 3.68 -4.60 -9.96
C GLY A 156 4.26 -5.82 -10.66
N ILE A 157 5.02 -6.63 -9.94
CA ILE A 157 5.61 -7.87 -10.44
C ILE A 157 4.53 -8.87 -10.84
N GLU A 158 3.52 -9.12 -10.00
CA GLU A 158 2.39 -10.01 -10.30
C GLU A 158 1.67 -9.60 -11.59
N SER A 159 1.36 -8.31 -11.73
CA SER A 159 0.69 -7.79 -12.92
C SER A 159 1.51 -7.98 -14.19
N TYR A 160 2.80 -7.70 -14.11
CA TYR A 160 3.70 -7.89 -15.25
C TYR A 160 3.84 -9.38 -15.62
N LEU A 161 4.08 -10.24 -14.64
CA LEU A 161 4.16 -11.68 -14.87
C LEU A 161 2.87 -12.24 -15.49
N ALA A 162 1.71 -11.74 -15.07
CA ALA A 162 0.44 -12.13 -15.65
C ALA A 162 0.33 -11.74 -17.15
N LYS A 163 0.90 -10.60 -17.53
CA LYS A 163 0.93 -10.13 -18.93
C LYS A 163 1.86 -10.94 -19.82
N ILE A 164 3.01 -11.41 -19.30
CA ILE A 164 4.00 -12.16 -20.08
C ILE A 164 3.79 -13.67 -20.04
N ALA A 165 3.14 -14.22 -19.02
CA ALA A 165 2.94 -15.65 -18.84
C ALA A 165 2.30 -16.35 -20.06
N PRO A 166 1.27 -15.79 -20.73
CA PRO A 166 0.71 -16.40 -21.95
C PRO A 166 1.74 -16.54 -23.08
N ASN A 167 2.66 -15.59 -23.21
CA ASN A 167 3.71 -15.63 -24.25
C ASN A 167 4.81 -16.65 -23.95
N LEU A 168 5.02 -16.97 -22.66
CA LEU A 168 6.00 -17.97 -22.24
C LEU A 168 5.45 -19.39 -22.30
N LEU A 169 4.14 -19.56 -22.07
CA LEU A 169 3.47 -20.86 -22.05
C LEU A 169 2.94 -21.29 -23.42
N GLY A 170 2.77 -20.38 -24.37
CA GLY A 170 2.19 -20.61 -25.68
C GLY A 170 3.20 -20.96 -26.80
N LYS A 171 4.47 -21.19 -26.50
CA LYS A 171 5.52 -21.55 -27.45
C LYS A 171 5.91 -23.04 -27.37
N ASN A 172 4.92 -23.90 -27.27
CA ASN A 172 5.11 -25.35 -27.56
C ASN A 172 4.34 -25.75 -28.81
#